data_47e567b41600e1f45f9b8af986a47d18
#
_entry.id   47e567b41600e1f45f9b8af986a47d18
#
_cell.length_a   1.000
_cell.length_b   1.000
_cell.length_c   1.000
_cell.angle_alpha   90.00
_cell.angle_beta   90.00
_cell.angle_gamma   90.00
#
_symmetry.space_group_name_H-M   'P 1'
#
loop_
_entity.id
_entity.type
_entity.pdbx_description
1 polymer ?
#
loop_
_entity_poly.entity_id
_entity_poly.type
_entity_poly.pdbx_seq_one_letter_code
_entity_poly.pdbx_strand_id
1 'polypeptide(L)'
;MDAAQRATDQPHLDRPIFIVGTPRSGTTLLAAMLGAHPQIDCGPETLLLSKLEAADRRAILDPTTWPGPAADFVLGLSLKATPVVEAYGVDPDAVRAYLVSRPPSVAALLESFTVTRALQNGKPRWAEKTPRHALQLPLIRREWPDAIVVRVVRDPRDVALSLSKVPFGNQTLVADVLGVGDQMREADALAARDAGTITVRFEDLLADPAGVLRRVCVVIDVPYDPSMVERRDSAAAIAAPHEWWKAKAAEPIDRSRAGAWRTEMAPEVQRFANLQLRDVLRAHGYPDGEEPTRQVAIVPLTDRFPVNHQALLLALAARGTAVMDPFPRTPAELATADDLVFWGIPGQIPVDAGRTPGERTFGLVALAGLLVRRRLTGRPALWVRRKTPWPERPGLPVQAVTARLLRVLARTVPYRGFGAALGVAGDLTGST
;
A
#
# COMPACT_ATOMS: atom_id res chain seq x y z
N MET A 1 2.37 -17.89 45.74
CA MET A 1 2.31 -17.27 44.40
C MET A 1 3.04 -15.96 44.50
N ASP A 2 4.14 -15.89 43.82
CA ASP A 2 5.15 -14.82 43.87
C ASP A 2 4.61 -13.53 43.25
N ALA A 3 5.04 -12.35 43.71
CA ALA A 3 4.63 -11.05 43.18
C ALA A 3 4.96 -10.91 41.67
N ALA A 4 6.01 -11.60 41.21
CA ALA A 4 6.37 -11.71 39.79
C ALA A 4 5.30 -12.47 38.97
N GLN A 5 4.68 -13.48 39.53
CA GLN A 5 3.62 -14.26 38.88
C GLN A 5 2.31 -13.46 38.78
N ARG A 6 2.05 -12.53 39.70
CA ARG A 6 0.86 -11.66 39.67
C ARG A 6 1.00 -10.51 38.66
N ALA A 7 2.22 -10.06 38.36
CA ALA A 7 2.47 -9.03 37.35
C ALA A 7 2.24 -9.52 35.91
N THR A 8 2.32 -10.86 35.67
CA THR A 8 2.08 -11.48 34.36
C THR A 8 0.59 -11.78 34.09
N ASP A 9 -0.28 -11.69 35.11
CA ASP A 9 -1.70 -12.01 35.00
C ASP A 9 -2.61 -10.79 34.75
N GLN A 10 -2.08 -9.57 34.71
CA GLN A 10 -2.88 -8.41 34.33
C GLN A 10 -3.00 -8.30 32.79
N PRO A 11 -4.21 -8.08 32.24
CA PRO A 11 -4.38 -7.90 30.80
C PRO A 11 -3.60 -6.66 30.33
N HIS A 12 -2.63 -6.85 29.44
CA HIS A 12 -1.92 -5.75 28.77
C HIS A 12 -2.72 -5.26 27.56
N LEU A 13 -3.98 -4.90 27.76
CA LEU A 13 -4.90 -4.42 26.73
C LEU A 13 -4.51 -3.03 26.20
N ASP A 14 -3.73 -2.28 26.97
CA ASP A 14 -3.21 -0.95 26.68
C ASP A 14 -2.00 -0.94 25.72
N ARG A 15 -1.39 -2.11 25.47
CA ARG A 15 -0.22 -2.26 24.58
C ARG A 15 -0.52 -3.18 23.40
N PRO A 16 -1.27 -2.68 22.39
CA PRO A 16 -1.72 -3.47 21.25
C PRO A 16 -0.59 -3.87 20.31
N ILE A 17 -0.85 -4.92 19.53
CA ILE A 17 0.04 -5.41 18.48
C ILE A 17 -0.60 -5.09 17.12
N PHE A 18 0.06 -4.29 16.30
CA PHE A 18 -0.37 -4.03 14.91
C PHE A 18 0.47 -4.83 13.93
N ILE A 19 -0.17 -5.70 13.14
CA ILE A 19 0.47 -6.48 12.08
C ILE A 19 0.18 -5.79 10.75
N VAL A 20 1.19 -5.12 10.20
CA VAL A 20 1.06 -4.26 9.03
C VAL A 20 1.98 -4.68 7.89
N GLY A 21 1.82 -4.08 6.71
CA GLY A 21 2.68 -4.33 5.54
C GLY A 21 1.95 -4.05 4.24
N THR A 22 2.55 -4.41 3.13
CA THR A 22 1.85 -4.39 1.84
C THR A 22 0.86 -5.57 1.76
N PRO A 23 -0.36 -5.41 1.23
CA PRO A 23 -1.25 -6.53 0.97
C PRO A 23 -0.50 -7.64 0.21
N ARG A 24 -0.73 -8.90 0.57
CA ARG A 24 -0.06 -10.09 0.02
C ARG A 24 1.40 -10.30 0.45
N SER A 25 1.92 -9.54 1.41
CA SER A 25 3.26 -9.74 1.96
C SER A 25 3.36 -10.89 2.98
N GLY A 26 2.25 -11.52 3.37
CA GLY A 26 2.25 -12.62 4.36
C GLY A 26 1.75 -12.22 5.75
N THR A 27 1.18 -11.04 5.91
CA THR A 27 0.60 -10.55 7.17
C THR A 27 -0.46 -11.51 7.74
N THR A 28 -1.25 -12.18 6.89
CA THR A 28 -2.24 -13.18 7.33
C THR A 28 -1.58 -14.42 7.94
N LEU A 29 -0.45 -14.88 7.40
CA LEU A 29 0.29 -16.00 7.97
C LEU A 29 0.83 -15.65 9.36
N LEU A 30 1.48 -14.48 9.50
CA LEU A 30 1.99 -14.04 10.79
C LEU A 30 0.85 -13.83 11.80
N ALA A 31 -0.28 -13.25 11.37
CA ALA A 31 -1.44 -13.07 12.22
C ALA A 31 -2.02 -14.41 12.72
N ALA A 32 -2.09 -15.43 11.84
CA ALA A 32 -2.51 -16.78 12.23
C ALA A 32 -1.58 -17.39 13.27
N MET A 33 -0.27 -17.22 13.08
CA MET A 33 0.75 -17.70 14.02
C MET A 33 0.63 -17.00 15.38
N LEU A 34 0.52 -15.65 15.39
CA LEU A 34 0.33 -14.89 16.63
C LEU A 34 -1.02 -15.21 17.30
N GLY A 35 -2.09 -15.33 16.54
CA GLY A 35 -3.41 -15.67 17.06
C GLY A 35 -3.52 -17.10 17.64
N ALA A 36 -2.61 -18.01 17.23
CA ALA A 36 -2.50 -19.35 17.84
C ALA A 36 -1.86 -19.31 19.25
N HIS A 37 -1.16 -18.22 19.59
CA HIS A 37 -0.59 -18.05 20.92
C HIS A 37 -1.69 -17.98 22.00
N PRO A 38 -1.54 -18.66 23.15
CA PRO A 38 -2.58 -18.69 24.19
C PRO A 38 -2.96 -17.32 24.74
N GLN A 39 -2.04 -16.37 24.73
CA GLN A 39 -2.24 -15.02 25.29
C GLN A 39 -2.64 -13.94 24.27
N ILE A 40 -2.63 -14.21 22.95
CA ILE A 40 -2.86 -13.19 21.93
C ILE A 40 -4.13 -13.50 21.14
N ASP A 41 -5.09 -12.59 21.17
CA ASP A 41 -6.23 -12.61 20.25
C ASP A 41 -5.91 -11.82 18.99
N CYS A 42 -6.19 -12.40 17.82
CA CYS A 42 -6.04 -11.73 16.54
C CYS A 42 -7.30 -11.98 15.69
N GLY A 43 -8.00 -10.91 15.35
CA GLY A 43 -9.20 -10.93 14.52
C GLY A 43 -8.96 -10.81 13.02
N PRO A 44 -10.03 -10.76 12.23
CA PRO A 44 -10.00 -10.38 10.83
C PRO A 44 -9.49 -8.96 10.61
N GLU A 45 -9.40 -8.52 9.35
CA GLU A 45 -9.07 -7.12 9.06
C GLU A 45 -10.24 -6.22 9.45
N THR A 46 -9.95 -5.07 10.06
CA THR A 46 -10.99 -4.07 10.35
C THR A 46 -11.15 -3.07 9.23
N LEU A 47 -10.07 -2.75 8.50
CA LEU A 47 -9.96 -1.62 7.58
C LEU A 47 -10.32 -0.26 8.24
N LEU A 48 -10.52 -0.21 9.55
CA LEU A 48 -11.11 0.90 10.29
C LEU A 48 -10.36 2.20 10.04
N LEU A 49 -9.03 2.22 10.25
CA LEU A 49 -8.25 3.45 10.12
C LEU A 49 -8.32 4.02 8.69
N SER A 50 -8.27 3.15 7.69
CA SER A 50 -8.39 3.56 6.28
C SER A 50 -9.80 4.04 5.92
N LYS A 51 -10.83 3.46 6.53
CA LYS A 51 -12.23 3.88 6.33
C LYS A 51 -12.53 5.20 7.05
N LEU A 52 -11.96 5.39 8.23
CA LEU A 52 -12.10 6.62 9.00
C LEU A 52 -11.45 7.83 8.31
N GLU A 53 -10.40 7.61 7.51
CA GLU A 53 -9.75 8.66 6.72
C GLU A 53 -10.69 9.28 5.68
N ALA A 54 -11.58 8.46 5.10
CA ALA A 54 -12.57 8.88 4.10
C ALA A 54 -13.90 9.33 4.71
N ALA A 55 -14.08 9.23 6.04
CA ALA A 55 -15.32 9.54 6.74
C ALA A 55 -15.28 10.94 7.41
N ASP A 56 -16.43 11.44 7.79
CA ASP A 56 -16.51 12.66 8.62
C ASP A 56 -16.11 12.34 10.07
N ARG A 57 -14.82 12.34 10.30
CA ARG A 57 -14.23 12.05 11.61
C ARG A 57 -14.73 13.01 12.71
N ARG A 58 -15.06 14.26 12.38
CA ARG A 58 -15.53 15.24 13.38
C ARG A 58 -16.89 14.84 13.90
N ALA A 59 -17.81 14.47 13.02
CA ALA A 59 -19.13 13.99 13.41
C ALA A 59 -19.05 12.66 14.19
N ILE A 60 -18.19 11.73 13.78
CA ILE A 60 -18.03 10.43 14.44
C ILE A 60 -17.51 10.57 15.88
N LEU A 61 -16.59 11.52 16.12
CA LEU A 61 -15.92 11.71 17.41
C LEU A 61 -16.47 12.93 18.19
N ASP A 62 -17.63 13.47 17.82
CA ASP A 62 -18.24 14.61 18.52
C ASP A 62 -18.67 14.20 19.95
N PRO A 63 -18.10 14.81 21.01
CA PRO A 63 -18.45 14.48 22.38
C PRO A 63 -19.92 14.71 22.73
N THR A 64 -20.60 15.60 21.99
CA THR A 64 -22.01 15.95 22.27
C THR A 64 -23.01 14.89 21.77
N THR A 65 -22.60 14.10 20.79
CA THR A 65 -23.43 13.05 20.18
C THR A 65 -22.87 11.64 20.41
N TRP A 66 -21.69 11.55 21.05
CA TRP A 66 -21.07 10.27 21.39
C TRP A 66 -21.98 9.41 22.29
N PRO A 67 -22.07 8.07 22.09
CA PRO A 67 -21.37 7.28 21.07
C PRO A 67 -22.21 7.00 19.81
N GLY A 68 -23.34 7.67 19.59
CA GLY A 68 -24.28 7.36 18.51
C GLY A 68 -23.61 7.22 17.13
N PRO A 69 -23.10 8.32 16.53
CA PRO A 69 -22.45 8.28 15.21
C PRO A 69 -21.22 7.33 15.17
N ALA A 70 -20.53 7.17 16.29
CA ALA A 70 -19.41 6.25 16.41
C ALA A 70 -19.87 4.79 16.31
N ALA A 71 -20.96 4.43 17.01
CA ALA A 71 -21.55 3.11 16.94
C ALA A 71 -22.05 2.78 15.53
N ASP A 72 -22.72 3.75 14.87
CA ASP A 72 -23.21 3.59 13.50
C ASP A 72 -22.04 3.39 12.53
N PHE A 73 -20.96 4.16 12.66
CA PHE A 73 -19.76 4.00 11.84
C PHE A 73 -19.13 2.62 12.04
N VAL A 74 -18.87 2.22 13.29
CA VAL A 74 -18.20 0.97 13.62
C VAL A 74 -19.02 -0.24 13.18
N LEU A 75 -20.32 -0.28 13.52
CA LEU A 75 -21.23 -1.38 13.15
C LEU A 75 -21.55 -1.40 11.65
N GLY A 76 -21.42 -0.28 10.95
CA GLY A 76 -21.56 -0.18 9.51
C GLY A 76 -20.31 -0.62 8.71
N LEU A 77 -19.19 -0.89 9.37
CA LEU A 77 -17.99 -1.38 8.69
C LEU A 77 -18.22 -2.77 8.10
N SER A 78 -17.74 -2.95 6.88
CA SER A 78 -17.84 -4.24 6.19
C SER A 78 -16.55 -4.60 5.44
N LEU A 79 -16.25 -5.88 5.44
CA LEU A 79 -15.27 -6.54 4.58
C LEU A 79 -16.02 -7.06 3.36
N LYS A 80 -16.13 -6.25 2.30
CA LYS A 80 -17.02 -6.49 1.17
C LYS A 80 -18.47 -6.72 1.65
N ALA A 81 -18.97 -7.95 1.55
CA ALA A 81 -20.33 -8.30 1.93
C ALA A 81 -20.50 -8.74 3.39
N THR A 82 -19.39 -8.95 4.13
CA THR A 82 -19.46 -9.43 5.52
C THR A 82 -19.27 -8.24 6.48
N PRO A 83 -20.23 -7.95 7.38
CA PRO A 83 -20.03 -6.97 8.44
C PRO A 83 -18.82 -7.32 9.32
N VAL A 84 -18.02 -6.31 9.69
CA VAL A 84 -16.83 -6.53 10.53
C VAL A 84 -17.24 -7.10 11.90
N VAL A 85 -18.34 -6.62 12.48
CA VAL A 85 -18.85 -7.11 13.76
C VAL A 85 -19.16 -8.61 13.71
N GLU A 86 -19.75 -9.08 12.62
CA GLU A 86 -20.03 -10.51 12.39
C GLU A 86 -18.71 -11.30 12.19
N ALA A 87 -17.81 -10.79 11.36
CA ALA A 87 -16.50 -11.41 11.12
C ALA A 87 -15.67 -11.54 12.41
N TYR A 88 -15.81 -10.58 13.32
CA TYR A 88 -15.19 -10.62 14.65
C TYR A 88 -15.90 -11.57 15.62
N GLY A 89 -17.12 -11.94 15.36
CA GLY A 89 -17.94 -12.75 16.28
C GLY A 89 -18.24 -12.04 17.59
N VAL A 90 -18.38 -10.71 17.55
CA VAL A 90 -18.72 -9.88 18.72
C VAL A 90 -20.16 -9.43 18.67
N ASP A 91 -20.80 -9.35 19.85
CA ASP A 91 -22.15 -8.85 19.97
C ASP A 91 -22.17 -7.33 19.69
N PRO A 92 -23.05 -6.82 18.78
CA PRO A 92 -23.26 -5.41 18.57
C PRO A 92 -23.52 -4.60 19.84
N ASP A 93 -24.23 -5.17 20.81
CA ASP A 93 -24.53 -4.51 22.08
C ASP A 93 -23.28 -4.42 22.97
N ALA A 94 -22.38 -5.42 22.94
CA ALA A 94 -21.09 -5.34 23.61
C ALA A 94 -20.19 -4.25 22.99
N VAL A 95 -20.22 -4.09 21.65
CA VAL A 95 -19.53 -2.99 20.95
C VAL A 95 -20.08 -1.63 21.41
N ARG A 96 -21.41 -1.47 21.49
CA ARG A 96 -22.04 -0.23 21.98
C ARG A 96 -21.68 0.05 23.42
N ALA A 97 -21.74 -0.96 24.30
CA ALA A 97 -21.39 -0.85 25.71
C ALA A 97 -19.93 -0.43 25.89
N TYR A 98 -19.02 -0.98 25.07
CA TYR A 98 -17.62 -0.56 25.10
C TYR A 98 -17.46 0.92 24.75
N LEU A 99 -18.10 1.40 23.68
CA LEU A 99 -18.07 2.80 23.27
C LEU A 99 -18.64 3.74 24.35
N VAL A 100 -19.77 3.38 24.98
CA VAL A 100 -20.35 4.14 26.10
C VAL A 100 -19.36 4.29 27.26
N SER A 101 -18.56 3.26 27.52
CA SER A 101 -17.60 3.23 28.64
C SER A 101 -16.31 4.03 28.37
N ARG A 102 -16.13 4.59 27.17
CA ARG A 102 -14.89 5.26 26.75
C ARG A 102 -15.17 6.68 26.26
N PRO A 103 -14.21 7.60 26.41
CA PRO A 103 -14.29 8.91 25.79
C PRO A 103 -14.15 8.80 24.26
N PRO A 104 -14.66 9.79 23.49
CA PRO A 104 -14.50 9.84 22.05
C PRO A 104 -13.02 9.78 21.63
N SER A 105 -12.63 8.72 20.94
CA SER A 105 -11.28 8.53 20.40
C SER A 105 -11.26 7.51 19.28
N VAL A 106 -10.25 7.56 18.42
CA VAL A 106 -10.03 6.52 17.40
C VAL A 106 -9.67 5.19 18.07
N ALA A 107 -8.98 5.26 19.21
CA ALA A 107 -8.69 4.08 20.01
C ALA A 107 -9.99 3.36 20.40
N ALA A 108 -10.96 4.08 20.99
CA ALA A 108 -12.24 3.49 21.38
C ALA A 108 -12.98 2.81 20.21
N LEU A 109 -12.92 3.39 19.00
CA LEU A 109 -13.53 2.78 17.81
C LEU A 109 -12.91 1.41 17.48
N LEU A 110 -11.59 1.31 17.45
CA LEU A 110 -10.91 0.06 17.09
C LEU A 110 -11.01 -0.98 18.21
N GLU A 111 -10.81 -0.54 19.45
CA GLU A 111 -10.85 -1.39 20.65
C GLU A 111 -12.24 -1.97 20.90
N SER A 112 -13.30 -1.31 20.44
CA SER A 112 -14.67 -1.83 20.56
C SER A 112 -14.85 -3.22 19.90
N PHE A 113 -14.03 -3.56 18.89
CA PHE A 113 -13.97 -4.92 18.34
C PHE A 113 -12.87 -5.75 18.99
N THR A 114 -11.64 -5.21 18.96
CA THR A 114 -10.43 -5.99 19.27
C THR A 114 -10.34 -6.36 20.75
N VAL A 115 -10.60 -5.40 21.64
CA VAL A 115 -10.61 -5.64 23.09
C VAL A 115 -11.82 -6.49 23.51
N THR A 116 -13.01 -6.18 22.96
CA THR A 116 -14.23 -6.95 23.27
C THR A 116 -14.02 -8.41 22.94
N ARG A 117 -13.48 -8.72 21.75
CA ARG A 117 -13.19 -10.08 21.33
C ARG A 117 -12.10 -10.74 22.19
N ALA A 118 -11.02 -10.04 22.48
CA ALA A 118 -9.96 -10.57 23.33
C ALA A 118 -10.48 -10.98 24.71
N LEU A 119 -11.32 -10.15 25.32
CA LEU A 119 -11.98 -10.45 26.60
C LEU A 119 -12.93 -11.66 26.49
N GLN A 120 -13.73 -11.74 25.42
CA GLN A 120 -14.60 -12.91 25.17
C GLN A 120 -13.81 -14.21 25.05
N ASN A 121 -12.60 -14.15 24.45
CA ASN A 121 -11.72 -15.29 24.27
C ASN A 121 -10.81 -15.57 25.49
N GLY A 122 -10.92 -14.77 26.57
CA GLY A 122 -10.07 -14.88 27.75
C GLY A 122 -8.59 -14.62 27.49
N LYS A 123 -8.26 -13.82 26.46
CA LYS A 123 -6.88 -13.51 26.07
C LYS A 123 -6.46 -12.12 26.56
N PRO A 124 -5.31 -11.99 27.25
CA PRO A 124 -4.87 -10.72 27.85
C PRO A 124 -4.31 -9.71 26.85
N ARG A 125 -4.03 -10.11 25.61
CA ARG A 125 -3.45 -9.27 24.56
C ARG A 125 -4.30 -9.33 23.31
N TRP A 126 -4.35 -8.22 22.57
CA TRP A 126 -4.99 -8.19 21.27
C TRP A 126 -4.02 -7.73 20.17
N ALA A 127 -4.26 -8.25 18.97
CA ALA A 127 -3.56 -7.86 17.76
C ALA A 127 -4.55 -7.47 16.67
N GLU A 128 -4.25 -6.42 15.95
CA GLU A 128 -4.99 -5.97 14.77
C GLU A 128 -4.14 -6.22 13.53
N LYS A 129 -4.74 -6.81 12.50
CA LYS A 129 -4.07 -7.10 11.26
C LYS A 129 -4.83 -6.50 10.08
N THR A 130 -4.43 -5.33 9.66
CA THR A 130 -4.80 -4.72 8.39
C THR A 130 -3.52 -4.26 7.68
N PRO A 131 -3.13 -4.90 6.57
CA PRO A 131 -1.84 -4.61 5.92
C PRO A 131 -1.65 -3.12 5.65
N ARG A 132 -2.65 -2.45 5.08
CA ARG A 132 -2.59 -1.02 4.71
C ARG A 132 -2.44 -0.06 5.90
N HIS A 133 -2.66 -0.51 7.13
CA HIS A 133 -2.36 0.30 8.31
C HIS A 133 -0.86 0.63 8.43
N ALA A 134 0.02 0.02 7.63
CA ALA A 134 1.40 0.46 7.46
C ALA A 134 1.51 1.94 7.04
N LEU A 135 0.51 2.48 6.34
CA LEU A 135 0.44 3.90 5.94
C LEU A 135 -0.18 4.79 7.02
N GLN A 136 -0.66 4.21 8.11
CA GLN A 136 -1.33 4.90 9.22
C GLN A 136 -0.45 4.94 10.49
N LEU A 137 0.85 4.68 10.38
CA LEU A 137 1.76 4.68 11.54
C LEU A 137 1.68 5.94 12.40
N PRO A 138 1.62 7.17 11.84
CA PRO A 138 1.49 8.37 12.65
C PRO A 138 0.19 8.41 13.47
N LEU A 139 -0.90 7.87 12.91
CA LEU A 139 -2.18 7.76 13.62
C LEU A 139 -2.10 6.70 14.72
N ILE A 140 -1.53 5.53 14.42
CA ILE A 140 -1.32 4.45 15.40
C ILE A 140 -0.51 4.98 16.58
N ARG A 141 0.61 5.68 16.35
CA ARG A 141 1.44 6.23 17.43
C ARG A 141 0.78 7.31 18.26
N ARG A 142 -0.11 8.09 17.65
CA ARG A 142 -0.87 9.09 18.38
C ARG A 142 -1.91 8.47 19.31
N GLU A 143 -2.63 7.44 18.82
CA GLU A 143 -3.72 6.81 19.59
C GLU A 143 -3.20 5.75 20.58
N TRP A 144 -2.11 5.06 20.24
CA TRP A 144 -1.46 4.03 21.05
C TRP A 144 0.07 4.24 21.03
N PRO A 145 0.59 5.14 21.86
CA PRO A 145 2.03 5.46 21.88
C PRO A 145 2.92 4.23 22.11
N ASP A 146 2.47 3.29 22.95
CA ASP A 146 3.19 2.08 23.32
C ASP A 146 2.84 0.86 22.46
N ALA A 147 2.08 1.03 21.38
CA ALA A 147 1.76 -0.06 20.46
C ALA A 147 3.03 -0.72 19.90
N ILE A 148 2.97 -2.03 19.72
CA ILE A 148 4.02 -2.76 19.03
C ILE A 148 3.59 -2.94 17.57
N VAL A 149 4.40 -2.45 16.65
CA VAL A 149 4.13 -2.59 15.22
C VAL A 149 5.04 -3.65 14.63
N VAL A 150 4.45 -4.72 14.11
CA VAL A 150 5.15 -5.78 13.40
C VAL A 150 4.86 -5.64 11.90
N ARG A 151 5.84 -5.14 11.18
CA ARG A 151 5.75 -4.93 9.73
C ARG A 151 6.26 -6.16 8.98
N VAL A 152 5.42 -6.72 8.12
CA VAL A 152 5.82 -7.83 7.24
C VAL A 152 6.23 -7.27 5.89
N VAL A 153 7.44 -7.59 5.46
CA VAL A 153 8.00 -7.26 4.14
C VAL A 153 8.22 -8.55 3.36
N ARG A 154 7.94 -8.51 2.07
CA ARG A 154 8.15 -9.61 1.12
C ARG A 154 8.73 -9.06 -0.17
N ASP A 155 9.45 -9.89 -0.94
CA ASP A 155 9.93 -9.51 -2.28
C ASP A 155 8.79 -8.87 -3.08
N PRO A 156 8.92 -7.57 -3.46
CA PRO A 156 7.85 -6.82 -4.10
C PRO A 156 7.41 -7.43 -5.43
N ARG A 157 8.25 -8.19 -6.11
CA ARG A 157 7.91 -8.94 -7.33
C ARG A 157 6.94 -10.07 -7.02
N ASP A 158 7.16 -10.81 -5.94
CA ASP A 158 6.21 -11.83 -5.46
C ASP A 158 4.91 -11.23 -4.95
N VAL A 159 4.96 -10.04 -4.34
CA VAL A 159 3.77 -9.30 -3.90
C VAL A 159 2.93 -8.91 -5.12
N ALA A 160 3.54 -8.29 -6.13
CA ALA A 160 2.86 -7.90 -7.38
C ALA A 160 2.25 -9.12 -8.10
N LEU A 161 3.02 -10.20 -8.23
CA LEU A 161 2.53 -11.46 -8.80
C LEU A 161 1.36 -12.05 -8.00
N SER A 162 1.37 -11.94 -6.67
CA SER A 162 0.27 -12.41 -5.82
C SER A 162 -0.96 -11.51 -5.91
N LEU A 163 -0.77 -10.19 -6.10
CA LEU A 163 -1.87 -9.23 -6.31
C LEU A 163 -2.58 -9.46 -7.63
N SER A 164 -1.86 -9.75 -8.71
CA SER A 164 -2.47 -10.00 -10.03
C SER A 164 -3.42 -11.21 -10.06
N LYS A 165 -3.38 -12.06 -9.03
CA LYS A 165 -4.21 -13.27 -8.89
C LYS A 165 -5.45 -13.08 -8.00
N VAL A 166 -5.71 -11.87 -7.50
CA VAL A 166 -6.83 -11.59 -6.58
C VAL A 166 -7.72 -10.47 -7.12
N PRO A 167 -9.02 -10.44 -6.73
CA PRO A 167 -9.99 -9.51 -7.32
C PRO A 167 -9.73 -8.02 -7.04
N PHE A 168 -8.87 -7.70 -6.09
CA PHE A 168 -8.52 -6.33 -5.71
C PHE A 168 -7.12 -5.89 -6.19
N GLY A 169 -6.44 -6.72 -6.99
CA GLY A 169 -5.27 -6.33 -7.75
C GLY A 169 -5.62 -5.33 -8.86
N ASN A 170 -4.61 -4.70 -9.42
CA ASN A 170 -4.80 -3.85 -10.58
C ASN A 170 -5.09 -4.69 -11.83
N GLN A 171 -5.53 -4.05 -12.90
CA GLN A 171 -5.93 -4.76 -14.11
C GLN A 171 -4.75 -5.46 -14.82
N THR A 172 -3.51 -5.10 -14.48
CA THR A 172 -2.29 -5.67 -15.07
C THR A 172 -1.20 -5.86 -14.05
N LEU A 173 -0.35 -6.87 -14.26
CA LEU A 173 0.81 -7.12 -13.41
C LEU A 173 1.79 -5.94 -13.40
N VAL A 174 1.93 -5.21 -14.52
CA VAL A 174 2.76 -3.99 -14.58
C VAL A 174 2.22 -2.91 -13.65
N ALA A 175 0.90 -2.72 -13.60
CA ALA A 175 0.28 -1.78 -12.68
C ALA A 175 0.41 -2.23 -11.22
N ASP A 176 0.36 -3.54 -10.96
CA ASP A 176 0.63 -4.08 -9.62
C ASP A 176 2.07 -3.83 -9.18
N VAL A 177 3.05 -3.99 -10.09
CA VAL A 177 4.47 -3.67 -9.80
C VAL A 177 4.63 -2.21 -9.37
N LEU A 178 4.02 -1.27 -10.11
CA LEU A 178 4.07 0.16 -9.77
C LEU A 178 3.42 0.43 -8.40
N GLY A 179 2.18 -0.02 -8.22
CA GLY A 179 1.43 0.22 -6.98
C GLY A 179 2.07 -0.41 -5.74
N VAL A 180 2.72 -1.57 -5.88
CA VAL A 180 3.50 -2.20 -4.80
C VAL A 180 4.72 -1.37 -4.47
N GLY A 181 5.45 -0.89 -5.48
CA GLY A 181 6.61 -0.03 -5.29
C GLY A 181 6.27 1.23 -4.51
N ASP A 182 5.23 1.94 -4.92
CA ASP A 182 4.80 3.19 -4.28
C ASP A 182 4.36 2.94 -2.82
N GLN A 183 3.55 1.91 -2.60
CA GLN A 183 3.09 1.58 -1.25
C GLN A 183 4.25 1.18 -0.33
N MET A 184 5.24 0.44 -0.83
CA MET A 184 6.39 0.05 -0.03
C MET A 184 7.29 1.25 0.29
N ARG A 185 7.56 2.14 -0.67
CA ARG A 185 8.34 3.37 -0.44
C ARG A 185 7.70 4.26 0.63
N GLU A 186 6.39 4.45 0.55
CA GLU A 186 5.66 5.23 1.54
C GLU A 186 5.72 4.58 2.93
N ALA A 187 5.48 3.27 3.01
CA ALA A 187 5.58 2.52 4.27
C ALA A 187 7.01 2.51 4.82
N ASP A 188 8.04 2.44 3.96
CA ASP A 188 9.46 2.53 4.35
C ASP A 188 9.79 3.90 4.95
N ALA A 189 9.32 4.97 4.31
CA ALA A 189 9.55 6.33 4.79
C ALA A 189 8.89 6.59 6.16
N LEU A 190 7.73 5.99 6.42
CA LEU A 190 7.06 6.06 7.71
C LEU A 190 7.77 5.21 8.77
N ALA A 191 8.10 3.95 8.44
CA ALA A 191 8.78 3.04 9.35
C ALA A 191 10.19 3.51 9.75
N ALA A 192 10.91 4.17 8.84
CA ALA A 192 12.23 4.74 9.13
C ALA A 192 12.21 5.83 10.22
N ARG A 193 11.04 6.43 10.48
CA ARG A 193 10.82 7.45 11.50
C ARG A 193 10.21 6.90 12.79
N ASP A 194 9.98 5.59 12.84
CA ASP A 194 9.29 4.92 13.94
C ASP A 194 10.18 3.82 14.56
N ALA A 195 10.86 4.14 15.66
CA ALA A 195 11.73 3.19 16.36
C ALA A 195 10.98 2.00 16.98
N GLY A 196 9.66 2.08 17.13
CA GLY A 196 8.81 1.01 17.69
C GLY A 196 8.32 0.01 16.63
N THR A 197 8.69 0.17 15.35
CA THR A 197 8.37 -0.78 14.30
C THR A 197 9.47 -1.82 14.14
N ILE A 198 9.11 -3.10 14.26
CA ILE A 198 9.99 -4.23 13.91
C ILE A 198 9.60 -4.78 12.53
N THR A 199 10.61 -5.17 11.76
CA THR A 199 10.39 -5.74 10.42
C THR A 199 10.63 -7.25 10.42
N VAL A 200 9.67 -7.99 9.86
CA VAL A 200 9.73 -9.43 9.62
C VAL A 200 9.74 -9.65 8.11
N ARG A 201 10.76 -10.32 7.59
CA ARG A 201 10.77 -10.75 6.19
C ARG A 201 9.95 -12.04 6.05
N PHE A 202 9.07 -12.06 5.06
CA PHE A 202 8.22 -13.22 4.78
C PHE A 202 9.05 -14.47 4.45
N GLU A 203 10.13 -14.30 3.72
CA GLU A 203 11.03 -15.37 3.33
C GLU A 203 11.71 -16.01 4.56
N ASP A 204 12.10 -15.19 5.54
CA ASP A 204 12.67 -15.68 6.81
C ASP A 204 11.61 -16.43 7.63
N LEU A 205 10.36 -15.91 7.63
CA LEU A 205 9.23 -16.56 8.29
C LEU A 205 8.92 -17.94 7.68
N LEU A 206 9.13 -18.11 6.36
CA LEU A 206 8.97 -19.40 5.69
C LEU A 206 10.15 -20.34 5.97
N ALA A 207 11.38 -19.80 6.07
CA ALA A 207 12.59 -20.58 6.25
C ALA A 207 12.76 -21.09 7.69
N ASP A 208 12.57 -20.21 8.67
CA ASP A 208 12.67 -20.49 10.12
C ASP A 208 11.54 -19.80 10.90
N PRO A 209 10.32 -20.34 10.85
CA PRO A 209 9.18 -19.75 11.54
C PRO A 209 9.39 -19.67 13.06
N ALA A 210 9.94 -20.70 13.68
CA ALA A 210 10.15 -20.71 15.12
C ALA A 210 11.18 -19.67 15.57
N GLY A 211 12.30 -19.53 14.86
CA GLY A 211 13.31 -18.52 15.16
C GLY A 211 12.78 -17.09 14.98
N VAL A 212 12.01 -16.83 13.90
CA VAL A 212 11.36 -15.53 13.68
C VAL A 212 10.39 -15.22 14.80
N LEU A 213 9.51 -16.17 15.15
CA LEU A 213 8.49 -15.97 16.18
C LEU A 213 9.09 -15.79 17.57
N ARG A 214 10.20 -16.47 17.92
CA ARG A 214 10.92 -16.20 19.17
C ARG A 214 11.40 -14.75 19.25
N ARG A 215 11.95 -14.19 18.17
CA ARG A 215 12.38 -12.79 18.14
C ARG A 215 11.18 -11.84 18.27
N VAL A 216 10.07 -12.15 17.60
CA VAL A 216 8.84 -11.36 17.72
C VAL A 216 8.31 -11.42 19.15
N CYS A 217 8.25 -12.59 19.78
CA CYS A 217 7.80 -12.79 21.16
C CYS A 217 8.60 -11.98 22.18
N VAL A 218 9.92 -11.88 22.00
CA VAL A 218 10.77 -11.01 22.84
C VAL A 218 10.31 -9.55 22.78
N VAL A 219 10.00 -9.04 21.58
CA VAL A 219 9.59 -7.63 21.41
C VAL A 219 8.18 -7.38 21.93
N ILE A 220 7.26 -8.34 21.71
CA ILE A 220 5.89 -8.21 22.20
C ILE A 220 5.73 -8.59 23.69
N ASP A 221 6.85 -8.99 24.31
CA ASP A 221 6.91 -9.32 25.73
C ASP A 221 5.95 -10.46 26.13
N VAL A 222 6.06 -11.60 25.41
CA VAL A 222 5.37 -12.85 25.73
C VAL A 222 6.34 -14.03 25.55
N PRO A 223 6.19 -15.12 26.32
CA PRO A 223 6.97 -16.33 26.07
C PRO A 223 6.61 -16.93 24.70
N TYR A 224 7.60 -17.49 24.01
CA TYR A 224 7.31 -18.24 22.79
C TYR A 224 6.52 -19.51 23.09
N ASP A 225 5.48 -19.77 22.31
CA ASP A 225 4.66 -20.99 22.41
C ASP A 225 4.72 -21.77 21.09
N PRO A 226 5.03 -23.09 21.11
CA PRO A 226 5.10 -23.92 19.90
C PRO A 226 3.80 -23.96 19.08
N SER A 227 2.64 -23.79 19.70
CA SER A 227 1.33 -23.73 19.02
C SER A 227 1.30 -22.69 17.90
N MET A 228 2.12 -21.64 17.99
CA MET A 228 2.24 -20.61 16.95
C MET A 228 2.69 -21.17 15.60
N VAL A 229 3.43 -22.28 15.59
CA VAL A 229 3.89 -22.97 14.37
C VAL A 229 3.04 -24.20 14.06
N GLU A 230 2.65 -24.94 15.08
CA GLU A 230 1.98 -26.23 14.94
C GLU A 230 0.47 -26.10 14.62
N ARG A 231 -0.19 -25.10 15.25
CA ARG A 231 -1.64 -24.92 15.12
C ARG A 231 -1.98 -23.82 14.12
N ARG A 232 -2.86 -24.14 13.16
CA ARG A 232 -3.27 -23.23 12.09
C ARG A 232 -4.77 -23.01 11.98
N ASP A 233 -5.53 -23.63 12.86
CA ASP A 233 -6.97 -23.41 13.04
C ASP A 233 -7.31 -21.93 13.31
N SER A 234 -6.40 -21.17 13.95
CA SER A 234 -6.49 -19.72 14.08
C SER A 234 -6.57 -18.95 12.75
N ALA A 235 -6.10 -19.52 11.63
CA ALA A 235 -6.21 -18.91 10.32
C ALA A 235 -7.68 -18.74 9.87
N ALA A 236 -8.56 -19.65 10.25
CA ALA A 236 -10.00 -19.52 9.99
C ALA A 236 -10.62 -18.34 10.74
N ALA A 237 -10.09 -18.02 11.92
CA ALA A 237 -10.57 -16.92 12.77
C ALA A 237 -10.16 -15.51 12.29
N ILE A 238 -9.22 -15.43 11.34
CA ILE A 238 -8.69 -14.17 10.80
C ILE A 238 -9.04 -13.91 9.34
N ALA A 239 -9.84 -14.78 8.72
CA ALA A 239 -10.31 -14.63 7.34
C ALA A 239 -11.84 -14.61 7.31
N ALA A 240 -12.41 -13.66 6.58
CA ALA A 240 -13.85 -13.71 6.31
C ALA A 240 -14.18 -14.84 5.31
N PRO A 241 -15.39 -15.42 5.34
CA PRO A 241 -15.74 -16.59 4.51
C PRO A 241 -15.51 -16.43 3.02
N HIS A 242 -15.64 -15.22 2.48
CA HIS A 242 -15.44 -14.94 1.06
C HIS A 242 -13.97 -14.69 0.68
N GLU A 243 -13.05 -14.67 1.64
CA GLU A 243 -11.63 -14.36 1.43
C GLU A 243 -10.81 -15.63 1.11
N TRP A 244 -11.25 -16.40 0.08
CA TRP A 244 -10.58 -17.64 -0.35
C TRP A 244 -9.07 -17.50 -0.56
N TRP A 245 -8.58 -16.29 -0.92
CA TRP A 245 -7.15 -16.01 -1.10
C TRP A 245 -6.35 -16.01 0.22
N LYS A 246 -7.02 -16.05 1.37
CA LYS A 246 -6.41 -16.22 2.70
C LYS A 246 -6.35 -17.68 3.14
N ALA A 247 -7.03 -18.59 2.48
CA ALA A 247 -7.10 -20.01 2.86
C ALA A 247 -5.70 -20.66 3.01
N LYS A 248 -4.75 -20.26 2.17
CA LYS A 248 -3.36 -20.72 2.25
C LYS A 248 -2.64 -20.43 3.59
N ALA A 249 -3.17 -19.58 4.45
CA ALA A 249 -2.60 -19.36 5.78
C ALA A 249 -2.87 -20.52 6.75
N ALA A 250 -3.90 -21.33 6.47
CA ALA A 250 -4.22 -22.55 7.20
C ALA A 250 -3.46 -23.78 6.72
N GLU A 251 -2.87 -23.72 5.51
CA GLU A 251 -2.09 -24.82 4.93
C GLU A 251 -0.68 -24.91 5.55
N PRO A 252 0.03 -26.03 5.42
CA PRO A 252 1.45 -26.13 5.76
C PRO A 252 2.28 -25.06 5.07
N ILE A 253 3.40 -24.66 5.68
CA ILE A 253 4.28 -23.64 5.13
C ILE A 253 4.83 -24.09 3.78
N ASP A 254 4.45 -23.37 2.74
CA ASP A 254 4.91 -23.59 1.37
C ASP A 254 6.07 -22.63 1.06
N ARG A 255 7.30 -23.15 1.11
CA ARG A 255 8.52 -22.39 0.83
C ARG A 255 8.66 -21.98 -0.64
N SER A 256 7.97 -22.64 -1.57
CA SER A 256 7.99 -22.31 -3.01
C SER A 256 7.38 -20.95 -3.31
N ARG A 257 6.63 -20.39 -2.37
CA ARG A 257 6.05 -19.05 -2.47
C ARG A 257 7.09 -17.92 -2.41
N ALA A 258 8.29 -18.21 -1.92
CA ALA A 258 9.42 -17.28 -1.95
C ALA A 258 10.16 -17.42 -3.29
N GLY A 259 10.17 -16.34 -4.08
CA GLY A 259 10.82 -16.32 -5.38
C GLY A 259 10.00 -16.91 -6.55
N ALA A 260 8.70 -17.13 -6.37
CA ALA A 260 7.79 -17.60 -7.42
C ALA A 260 7.81 -16.71 -8.67
N TRP A 261 8.09 -15.41 -8.51
CA TRP A 261 8.23 -14.45 -9.60
C TRP A 261 9.24 -14.89 -10.67
N ARG A 262 10.28 -15.66 -10.30
CA ARG A 262 11.33 -16.11 -11.22
C ARG A 262 10.81 -17.05 -12.31
N THR A 263 9.81 -17.84 -11.99
CA THR A 263 9.25 -18.86 -12.88
C THR A 263 7.87 -18.48 -13.42
N GLU A 264 7.10 -17.67 -12.69
CA GLU A 264 5.72 -17.35 -13.05
C GLU A 264 5.55 -15.98 -13.71
N MET A 265 6.54 -15.11 -13.64
CA MET A 265 6.51 -13.79 -14.27
C MET A 265 7.22 -13.84 -15.64
N ALA A 266 6.61 -13.28 -16.68
CA ALA A 266 7.23 -13.21 -18.00
C ALA A 266 8.55 -12.41 -17.95
N PRO A 267 9.59 -12.78 -18.73
CA PRO A 267 10.92 -12.18 -18.64
C PRO A 267 10.93 -10.65 -18.82
N GLU A 268 10.11 -10.12 -19.72
CA GLU A 268 9.96 -8.68 -19.93
C GLU A 268 9.38 -7.95 -18.71
N VAL A 269 8.46 -8.60 -17.99
CA VAL A 269 7.88 -8.06 -16.76
C VAL A 269 8.88 -8.18 -15.61
N GLN A 270 9.67 -9.28 -15.55
CA GLN A 270 10.75 -9.41 -14.58
C GLN A 270 11.76 -8.27 -14.73
N ARG A 271 12.17 -7.96 -15.96
CA ARG A 271 13.10 -6.87 -16.23
C ARG A 271 12.52 -5.52 -15.83
N PHE A 272 11.27 -5.26 -16.19
CA PHE A 272 10.55 -4.05 -15.76
C PHE A 272 10.49 -3.94 -14.23
N ALA A 273 10.11 -5.01 -13.55
CA ALA A 273 10.00 -5.03 -12.09
C ALA A 273 11.37 -4.80 -11.42
N ASN A 274 12.44 -5.42 -11.93
CA ASN A 274 13.79 -5.24 -11.43
C ASN A 274 14.27 -3.79 -11.56
N LEU A 275 14.00 -3.14 -12.67
CA LEU A 275 14.35 -1.73 -12.88
C LEU A 275 13.51 -0.81 -11.99
N GLN A 276 12.19 -1.04 -11.95
CA GLN A 276 11.23 -0.16 -11.31
C GLN A 276 11.26 -0.24 -9.78
N LEU A 277 11.56 -1.41 -9.23
CA LEU A 277 11.56 -1.69 -7.79
C LEU A 277 12.97 -1.71 -7.19
N ARG A 278 13.99 -1.30 -7.93
CA ARG A 278 15.39 -1.47 -7.54
C ARG A 278 15.73 -0.88 -6.17
N ASP A 279 15.25 0.32 -5.89
CA ASP A 279 15.42 0.98 -4.60
C ASP A 279 14.81 0.18 -3.44
N VAL A 280 13.59 -0.29 -3.64
CA VAL A 280 12.87 -1.15 -2.66
C VAL A 280 13.57 -2.48 -2.48
N LEU A 281 14.00 -3.11 -3.59
CA LEU A 281 14.75 -4.39 -3.55
C LEU A 281 16.02 -4.24 -2.72
N ARG A 282 16.80 -3.19 -2.97
CA ARG A 282 18.04 -2.90 -2.22
C ARG A 282 17.78 -2.59 -0.75
N ALA A 283 16.78 -1.76 -0.45
CA ALA A 283 16.43 -1.39 0.91
C ALA A 283 16.11 -2.62 1.80
N HIS A 284 15.57 -3.68 1.19
CA HIS A 284 15.18 -4.91 1.89
C HIS A 284 16.12 -6.10 1.65
N GLY A 285 17.28 -5.89 0.98
CA GLY A 285 18.27 -6.93 0.74
C GLY A 285 17.81 -8.04 -0.21
N TYR A 286 16.91 -7.72 -1.15
CA TYR A 286 16.55 -8.62 -2.24
C TYR A 286 17.52 -8.44 -3.43
N PRO A 287 17.79 -9.52 -4.20
CA PRO A 287 18.59 -9.40 -5.42
C PRO A 287 17.91 -8.42 -6.38
N ASP A 288 18.61 -7.39 -6.76
CA ASP A 288 18.20 -6.43 -7.77
C ASP A 288 18.81 -6.76 -9.15
N GLY A 289 18.22 -6.18 -10.20
CA GLY A 289 18.72 -6.35 -11.56
C GLY A 289 19.77 -5.31 -11.96
N GLU A 290 19.93 -5.13 -13.26
CA GLU A 290 20.82 -4.13 -13.87
C GLU A 290 20.47 -2.71 -13.44
N GLU A 291 21.46 -1.80 -13.45
CA GLU A 291 21.21 -0.37 -13.26
C GLU A 291 20.45 0.22 -14.45
N PRO A 292 19.46 1.06 -14.21
CA PRO A 292 18.83 1.77 -15.32
C PRO A 292 19.84 2.69 -15.98
N THR A 293 19.92 2.62 -17.30
CA THR A 293 20.77 3.52 -18.07
C THR A 293 20.17 4.93 -18.20
N ARG A 294 18.84 5.04 -18.07
CA ARG A 294 18.07 6.29 -18.13
C ARG A 294 16.86 6.24 -17.21
N GLN A 295 16.40 7.41 -16.81
CA GLN A 295 15.15 7.60 -16.07
C GLN A 295 14.20 8.50 -16.84
N VAL A 296 12.97 8.02 -17.05
CA VAL A 296 11.91 8.76 -17.75
C VAL A 296 10.76 9.06 -16.79
N ALA A 297 10.37 10.32 -16.70
CA ALA A 297 9.16 10.70 -16.00
C ALA A 297 7.98 10.75 -16.99
N ILE A 298 6.93 9.98 -16.70
CA ILE A 298 5.66 10.04 -17.44
C ILE A 298 4.70 10.92 -16.62
N VAL A 299 4.25 12.01 -17.24
CA VAL A 299 3.27 12.92 -16.65
C VAL A 299 1.90 12.61 -17.24
N PRO A 300 1.02 11.93 -16.49
CA PRO A 300 -0.34 11.68 -16.97
C PRO A 300 -1.13 12.99 -16.97
N LEU A 301 -1.82 13.25 -18.07
CA LEU A 301 -2.69 14.41 -18.24
C LEU A 301 -4.18 14.05 -18.08
N THR A 302 -4.46 12.85 -17.59
CA THR A 302 -5.81 12.33 -17.35
C THR A 302 -5.85 11.64 -16.01
N ASP A 303 -7.00 11.64 -15.33
CA ASP A 303 -7.23 11.01 -14.02
C ASP A 303 -7.07 9.48 -14.02
N ARG A 304 -6.85 8.89 -15.18
CA ARG A 304 -6.63 7.44 -15.33
C ARG A 304 -5.38 7.21 -16.15
N PHE A 305 -4.39 6.58 -15.54
CA PHE A 305 -3.28 5.97 -16.28
C PHE A 305 -3.86 4.76 -17.02
N PRO A 306 -4.04 4.82 -18.34
CA PRO A 306 -4.74 3.74 -19.04
C PRO A 306 -3.87 2.50 -19.08
N VAL A 307 -4.51 1.34 -18.90
CA VAL A 307 -3.92 0.00 -18.99
C VAL A 307 -3.12 -0.24 -20.29
N ASN A 308 -3.45 0.50 -21.34
CA ASN A 308 -2.80 0.42 -22.67
C ASN A 308 -1.33 0.90 -22.68
N HIS A 309 -0.80 1.41 -21.57
CA HIS A 309 0.60 1.86 -21.47
C HIS A 309 1.58 0.75 -21.12
N GLN A 310 1.08 -0.42 -20.74
CA GLN A 310 1.91 -1.56 -20.37
C GLN A 310 3.04 -1.82 -21.38
N ALA A 311 2.75 -1.80 -22.65
CA ALA A 311 3.77 -2.10 -23.61
C ALA A 311 4.78 -0.97 -23.82
N LEU A 312 4.39 0.31 -23.62
CA LEU A 312 5.38 1.39 -23.58
C LEU A 312 6.35 1.18 -22.41
N LEU A 313 5.81 0.86 -21.22
CA LEU A 313 6.61 0.61 -20.03
C LEU A 313 7.56 -0.57 -20.21
N LEU A 314 7.07 -1.67 -20.78
CA LEU A 314 7.89 -2.86 -21.08
C LEU A 314 8.93 -2.57 -22.18
N ALA A 315 8.60 -1.77 -23.20
CA ALA A 315 9.54 -1.37 -24.24
C ALA A 315 10.66 -0.47 -23.70
N LEU A 316 10.35 0.44 -22.78
CA LEU A 316 11.34 1.26 -22.07
C LEU A 316 12.25 0.37 -21.22
N ALA A 317 11.68 -0.56 -20.46
CA ALA A 317 12.44 -1.49 -19.64
C ALA A 317 13.35 -2.42 -20.47
N ALA A 318 12.90 -2.86 -21.65
CA ALA A 318 13.70 -3.65 -22.59
C ALA A 318 14.99 -2.93 -23.01
N ARG A 319 15.02 -1.59 -22.93
CA ARG A 319 16.17 -0.74 -23.23
C ARG A 319 16.93 -0.26 -21.99
N GLY A 320 16.66 -0.85 -20.81
CA GLY A 320 17.31 -0.46 -19.57
C GLY A 320 16.82 0.88 -19.00
N THR A 321 15.67 1.38 -19.45
CA THR A 321 15.10 2.65 -19.00
C THR A 321 14.11 2.40 -17.86
N ALA A 322 14.38 2.96 -16.68
CA ALA A 322 13.41 2.99 -15.59
C ALA A 322 12.42 4.14 -15.80
N VAL A 323 11.17 3.89 -15.45
CA VAL A 323 10.16 4.94 -15.36
C VAL A 323 10.19 5.47 -13.93
N MET A 324 10.43 6.77 -13.77
CA MET A 324 10.19 7.41 -12.49
C MET A 324 8.71 7.24 -12.14
N ASP A 325 8.39 7.32 -10.86
CA ASP A 325 7.00 7.29 -10.38
C ASP A 325 6.06 7.85 -11.46
N PRO A 326 5.09 7.07 -11.96
CA PRO A 326 4.18 7.54 -13.00
C PRO A 326 3.41 8.79 -12.60
N PHE A 327 3.46 9.16 -11.31
CA PHE A 327 2.87 10.36 -10.74
C PHE A 327 3.94 11.17 -9.99
N PRO A 328 4.92 11.79 -10.71
CA PRO A 328 5.93 12.62 -10.04
C PRO A 328 5.25 13.74 -9.26
N ARG A 329 5.63 13.86 -7.99
CA ARG A 329 4.90 14.63 -6.99
C ARG A 329 5.29 16.10 -6.96
N THR A 330 6.45 16.45 -7.51
CA THR A 330 6.96 17.83 -7.48
C THR A 330 7.70 18.18 -8.76
N PRO A 331 7.79 19.49 -9.12
CA PRO A 331 8.64 19.94 -10.22
C PRO A 331 10.12 19.60 -10.03
N ALA A 332 10.58 19.51 -8.77
CA ALA A 332 11.96 19.12 -8.46
C ALA A 332 12.23 17.66 -8.84
N GLU A 333 11.31 16.75 -8.54
CA GLU A 333 11.39 15.35 -8.95
C GLU A 333 11.38 15.22 -10.48
N LEU A 334 10.51 15.96 -11.17
CA LEU A 334 10.50 15.99 -12.65
C LEU A 334 11.81 16.51 -13.25
N ALA A 335 12.47 17.43 -12.55
CA ALA A 335 13.74 17.99 -13.03
C ALA A 335 14.89 16.97 -13.02
N THR A 336 14.81 15.93 -12.18
CA THR A 336 15.84 14.89 -12.08
C THR A 336 15.73 13.84 -13.19
N ALA A 337 14.56 13.71 -13.85
CA ALA A 337 14.38 12.78 -14.95
C ALA A 337 15.29 13.14 -16.16
N ASP A 338 15.82 12.13 -16.83
CA ASP A 338 16.54 12.34 -18.09
C ASP A 338 15.58 12.84 -19.17
N ASP A 339 14.40 12.24 -19.25
CA ASP A 339 13.37 12.60 -20.21
C ASP A 339 12.01 12.81 -19.57
N LEU A 340 11.16 13.65 -20.18
CA LEU A 340 9.77 13.84 -19.80
C LEU A 340 8.83 13.39 -20.92
N VAL A 341 7.85 12.58 -20.57
CA VAL A 341 6.77 12.14 -21.47
C VAL A 341 5.44 12.61 -20.93
N PHE A 342 4.80 13.54 -21.63
CA PHE A 342 3.43 13.94 -21.35
C PHE A 342 2.48 13.00 -22.06
N TRP A 343 1.62 12.36 -21.29
CA TRP A 343 0.67 11.38 -21.82
C TRP A 343 -0.76 11.87 -21.65
N GLY A 344 -1.46 12.12 -22.75
CA GLY A 344 -2.86 12.54 -22.74
C GLY A 344 -3.21 13.62 -23.76
N ILE A 345 -4.41 14.21 -23.59
CA ILE A 345 -4.90 15.26 -24.47
C ILE A 345 -4.47 16.62 -23.92
N PRO A 346 -3.85 17.49 -24.74
CA PRO A 346 -3.51 18.85 -24.33
C PRO A 346 -4.75 19.68 -24.04
N GLY A 347 -5.19 19.88 -22.90
CA GLY A 347 -6.40 20.61 -22.50
C GLY A 347 -7.07 20.03 -21.28
N GLN A 348 -6.64 18.84 -20.88
CA GLN A 348 -7.08 18.15 -19.66
C GLN A 348 -5.99 18.12 -18.57
N ILE A 349 -5.12 19.13 -18.53
CA ILE A 349 -4.17 19.25 -17.42
C ILE A 349 -5.03 19.53 -16.17
N PRO A 350 -4.99 18.67 -15.16
CA PRO A 350 -5.71 18.93 -13.92
C PRO A 350 -5.20 20.23 -13.32
N VAL A 351 -6.04 21.23 -13.20
CA VAL A 351 -5.69 22.53 -12.58
C VAL A 351 -5.86 22.47 -11.08
N ASP A 352 -6.55 21.45 -10.60
CA ASP A 352 -6.87 21.23 -9.19
C ASP A 352 -6.74 19.76 -8.83
N ALA A 353 -5.53 19.33 -8.52
CA ALA A 353 -5.31 18.07 -7.84
C ALA A 353 -4.92 18.35 -6.38
N GLY A 354 -5.76 18.96 -5.66
CA GLY A 354 -5.49 19.35 -4.28
C GLY A 354 -6.25 18.55 -3.24
N ARG A 355 -6.83 17.38 -3.56
CA ARG A 355 -7.77 16.74 -2.63
C ARG A 355 -7.52 15.29 -2.27
N THR A 356 -6.56 14.61 -2.89
CA THR A 356 -6.16 13.26 -2.44
C THR A 356 -4.67 13.18 -2.19
N PRO A 357 -4.20 12.38 -1.21
CA PRO A 357 -2.78 12.23 -0.88
C PRO A 357 -1.90 11.64 -2.01
N GLY A 358 -2.42 11.43 -3.19
CA GLY A 358 -1.69 10.96 -4.37
C GLY A 358 -1.74 11.91 -5.57
N GLU A 359 -2.57 12.95 -5.52
CA GLU A 359 -2.80 13.87 -6.65
C GLU A 359 -2.17 15.23 -6.35
N ARG A 360 -0.94 15.44 -6.80
CA ARG A 360 -0.27 16.73 -6.70
C ARG A 360 -0.27 17.43 -8.04
N THR A 361 -0.93 18.56 -8.11
CA THR A 361 -0.86 19.47 -9.26
C THR A 361 0.46 20.20 -9.27
N PHE A 362 1.12 20.13 -10.40
CA PHE A 362 2.17 21.11 -10.69
C PHE A 362 1.50 22.44 -10.99
N GLY A 363 1.88 23.50 -10.28
CA GLY A 363 1.50 24.83 -10.70
C GLY A 363 1.91 25.04 -12.16
N LEU A 364 0.98 25.46 -13.01
CA LEU A 364 1.19 25.61 -14.46
C LEU A 364 2.43 26.47 -14.78
N VAL A 365 2.71 27.44 -13.94
CA VAL A 365 3.89 28.31 -14.06
C VAL A 365 5.19 27.52 -13.81
N ALA A 366 5.20 26.67 -12.79
CA ALA A 366 6.37 25.85 -12.48
C ALA A 366 6.63 24.80 -13.59
N LEU A 367 5.57 24.20 -14.13
CA LEU A 367 5.68 23.26 -15.25
C LEU A 367 6.18 23.96 -16.54
N ALA A 368 5.67 25.15 -16.85
CA ALA A 368 6.15 25.93 -17.97
C ALA A 368 7.62 26.33 -17.81
N GLY A 369 8.02 26.78 -16.62
CA GLY A 369 9.42 27.08 -16.30
C GLY A 369 10.34 25.88 -16.45
N LEU A 370 9.90 24.71 -16.00
CA LEU A 370 10.64 23.45 -16.18
C LEU A 370 10.83 23.11 -17.67
N LEU A 371 9.79 23.22 -18.49
CA LEU A 371 9.86 22.92 -19.91
C LEU A 371 10.77 23.90 -20.67
N VAL A 372 10.73 25.19 -20.33
CA VAL A 372 11.66 26.18 -20.86
C VAL A 372 13.10 25.80 -20.50
N ARG A 373 13.39 25.52 -19.25
CA ARG A 373 14.71 25.10 -18.79
C ARG A 373 15.19 23.85 -19.50
N ARG A 374 14.34 22.84 -19.66
CA ARG A 374 14.69 21.59 -20.37
C ARG A 374 14.99 21.86 -21.85
N ARG A 375 14.22 22.71 -22.51
CA ARG A 375 14.50 23.11 -23.90
C ARG A 375 15.83 23.82 -24.04
N LEU A 376 16.17 24.73 -23.12
CA LEU A 376 17.45 25.45 -23.11
C LEU A 376 18.65 24.53 -22.82
N THR A 377 18.44 23.44 -22.08
CA THR A 377 19.48 22.45 -21.76
C THR A 377 19.55 21.29 -22.73
N GLY A 378 18.77 21.31 -23.83
CA GLY A 378 18.75 20.25 -24.84
C GLY A 378 18.11 18.93 -24.37
N ARG A 379 17.49 18.90 -23.18
CA ARG A 379 16.83 17.70 -22.67
C ARG A 379 15.45 17.52 -23.31
N PRO A 380 15.08 16.33 -23.81
CA PRO A 380 13.81 16.13 -24.48
C PRO A 380 12.62 16.21 -23.54
N ALA A 381 11.53 16.78 -24.03
CA ALA A 381 10.20 16.68 -23.46
C ALA A 381 9.23 16.32 -24.59
N LEU A 382 8.61 15.16 -24.50
CA LEU A 382 7.73 14.64 -25.54
C LEU A 382 6.29 14.71 -25.07
N TRP A 383 5.41 14.99 -26.04
CA TRP A 383 3.98 14.97 -25.83
C TRP A 383 3.34 13.89 -26.72
N VAL A 384 2.78 12.87 -26.09
CA VAL A 384 2.09 11.80 -26.80
C VAL A 384 0.59 12.11 -26.86
N ARG A 385 0.07 12.38 -28.05
CA ARG A 385 -1.33 12.69 -28.30
C ARG A 385 -2.11 11.44 -28.68
N ARG A 386 -3.24 11.19 -28.02
CA ARG A 386 -4.19 10.13 -28.36
C ARG A 386 -4.95 10.48 -29.65
N LYS A 387 -5.22 9.49 -30.52
CA LYS A 387 -5.87 9.68 -31.83
C LYS A 387 -7.39 9.88 -31.76
N THR A 388 -8.05 9.41 -30.71
CA THR A 388 -9.52 9.55 -30.53
C THR A 388 -9.86 10.82 -29.74
N PRO A 389 -10.69 11.72 -30.29
CA PRO A 389 -11.17 12.85 -29.53
C PRO A 389 -12.12 12.35 -28.43
N TRP A 390 -11.83 12.69 -27.18
CA TRP A 390 -12.83 12.66 -26.12
C TRP A 390 -13.70 13.89 -26.25
N PRO A 391 -14.99 13.80 -25.86
CA PRO A 391 -15.82 14.99 -25.84
C PRO A 391 -15.16 16.04 -24.98
N GLU A 392 -14.88 17.19 -25.59
CA GLU A 392 -14.27 18.33 -24.92
C GLU A 392 -15.24 18.80 -23.84
N ARG A 393 -14.86 18.69 -22.57
CA ARG A 393 -15.51 19.50 -21.54
C ARG A 393 -15.08 20.94 -21.78
N PRO A 394 -15.99 21.91 -21.75
CA PRO A 394 -15.63 23.31 -21.91
C PRO A 394 -14.66 23.70 -20.78
N GLY A 395 -13.37 23.78 -21.12
CA GLY A 395 -12.33 24.22 -20.20
C GLY A 395 -12.38 25.72 -20.00
N LEU A 396 -12.00 26.18 -18.81
CA LEU A 396 -11.80 27.61 -18.56
C LEU A 396 -10.80 28.19 -19.57
N PRO A 397 -10.96 29.47 -20.02
CA PRO A 397 -10.07 30.11 -21.01
C PRO A 397 -8.57 30.03 -20.67
N VAL A 398 -8.23 30.09 -19.37
CA VAL A 398 -6.86 29.94 -18.86
C VAL A 398 -6.25 28.58 -19.19
N GLN A 399 -7.04 27.50 -19.15
CA GLN A 399 -6.57 26.13 -19.47
C GLN A 399 -6.20 26.01 -20.96
N ALA A 400 -6.96 26.65 -21.84
CA ALA A 400 -6.70 26.62 -23.27
C ALA A 400 -5.40 27.34 -23.65
N VAL A 401 -5.14 28.51 -23.04
CA VAL A 401 -3.90 29.27 -23.25
C VAL A 401 -2.68 28.50 -22.75
N THR A 402 -2.78 27.90 -21.57
CA THR A 402 -1.67 27.14 -20.98
C THR A 402 -1.40 25.86 -21.74
N ALA A 403 -2.44 25.13 -22.16
CA ALA A 403 -2.28 23.98 -23.02
C ALA A 403 -1.63 24.32 -24.39
N ARG A 404 -1.90 25.52 -24.92
CA ARG A 404 -1.28 26.03 -26.14
C ARG A 404 0.20 26.35 -25.91
N LEU A 405 0.56 26.97 -24.78
CA LEU A 405 1.93 27.27 -24.40
C LEU A 405 2.74 25.98 -24.21
N LEU A 406 2.21 25.01 -23.46
CA LEU A 406 2.85 23.73 -23.24
C LEU A 406 3.07 22.94 -24.53
N ARG A 407 2.14 23.02 -25.49
CA ARG A 407 2.32 22.45 -26.85
C ARG A 407 3.46 23.07 -27.62
N VAL A 408 3.68 24.36 -27.48
CA VAL A 408 4.79 25.07 -28.14
C VAL A 408 6.13 24.68 -27.52
N LEU A 409 6.17 24.44 -26.20
CA LEU A 409 7.37 24.12 -25.46
C LEU A 409 7.76 22.63 -25.54
N ALA A 410 6.80 21.74 -25.76
CA ALA A 410 7.02 20.30 -25.89
C ALA A 410 6.87 19.85 -27.37
N ARG A 411 7.73 18.93 -27.79
CA ARG A 411 7.60 18.30 -29.11
C ARG A 411 6.34 17.43 -29.12
N THR A 412 5.37 17.75 -29.99
CA THR A 412 4.12 16.97 -30.10
C THR A 412 4.32 15.82 -31.04
N VAL A 413 4.16 14.60 -30.56
CA VAL A 413 4.16 13.37 -31.37
C VAL A 413 2.75 12.82 -31.44
N PRO A 414 2.16 12.70 -32.65
CA PRO A 414 0.84 12.11 -32.79
C PRO A 414 0.88 10.62 -32.43
N TYR A 415 0.00 10.17 -31.53
CA TYR A 415 -0.15 8.77 -31.20
C TYR A 415 -0.83 8.04 -32.37
N ARG A 416 -0.06 7.28 -33.14
CA ARG A 416 -0.54 6.46 -34.26
C ARG A 416 -0.67 4.98 -33.91
N GLY A 417 -1.03 4.66 -32.67
CA GLY A 417 -1.12 3.29 -32.19
C GLY A 417 0.19 2.82 -31.55
N PHE A 418 0.24 1.55 -31.23
CA PHE A 418 1.28 0.91 -30.43
C PHE A 418 2.70 1.03 -31.01
N GLY A 419 2.84 0.89 -32.34
CA GLY A 419 4.13 0.99 -33.03
C GLY A 419 4.75 2.38 -32.96
N ALA A 420 3.93 3.46 -32.89
CA ALA A 420 4.43 4.81 -32.75
C ALA A 420 4.90 5.12 -31.33
N ALA A 421 4.30 4.49 -30.30
CA ALA A 421 4.78 4.58 -28.93
C ALA A 421 6.16 3.92 -28.78
N LEU A 422 6.40 2.83 -29.47
CA LEU A 422 7.72 2.18 -29.54
C LEU A 422 8.75 3.04 -30.25
N GLY A 423 8.36 3.76 -31.32
CA GLY A 423 9.22 4.74 -32.01
C GLY A 423 9.59 5.91 -31.11
N VAL A 424 8.63 6.44 -30.37
CA VAL A 424 8.89 7.50 -29.35
C VAL A 424 9.86 6.99 -28.27
N ALA A 425 9.68 5.75 -27.81
CA ALA A 425 10.61 5.13 -26.89
C ALA A 425 12.01 4.95 -27.50
N GLY A 426 12.11 4.68 -28.81
CA GLY A 426 13.34 4.65 -29.57
C GLY A 426 14.06 6.00 -29.58
N ASP A 427 13.35 7.07 -29.92
CA ASP A 427 13.86 8.44 -29.92
C ASP A 427 14.34 8.87 -28.53
N LEU A 428 13.62 8.49 -27.45
CA LEU A 428 13.97 8.79 -26.08
C LEU A 428 15.23 8.06 -25.60
N THR A 429 15.51 6.88 -26.15
CA THR A 429 16.66 6.07 -25.72
C THR A 429 17.92 6.30 -26.54
N GLY A 430 17.89 7.23 -27.50
CA GLY A 430 19.06 7.61 -28.32
C GLY A 430 19.53 6.52 -29.29
N SER A 431 18.72 5.50 -29.56
CA SER A 431 18.99 4.53 -30.62
C SER A 431 18.33 4.99 -31.90
N THR A 432 19.11 5.59 -32.79
CA THR A 432 18.82 5.69 -34.22
C THR A 432 18.98 4.32 -34.89
#